data_fa4f55d62ae6092be40a5cf453133c7a
#
_entry.id   fa4f55d62ae6092be40a5cf453133c7a
#
_cell.length_a   1.000
_cell.length_b   1.000
_cell.length_c   1.000
_cell.angle_alpha   90.00
_cell.angle_beta   90.00
_cell.angle_gamma   90.00
#
_symmetry.space_group_name_H-M   'P 1'
#
loop_
_entity.id
_entity.type
_entity.pdbx_description
1 polymer ?
#
loop_
_entity_poly.entity_id
_entity_poly.type
_entity_poly.pdbx_seq_one_letter_code
_entity_poly.pdbx_strand_id
1 'polypeptide(L)'
;VHTISPYLAEFLGTLIMCAIGCGSIATVELRRSKGHGDNFFTIAFGWGFAVAFGVYASHPYSGGHLNPAVSVGLAAFGEFDWAKVPGYVIAQLLGAMAGAGLVYLNYLPHWKATADQKIKLGVFSTVPAIHNYFTNALSEIIGTFMLVFSALYTGVNFKPTITTGGVELSLNLNDVLKPLAFGFMVAVLVVGLGGQTGYALNPARDLGPRIMHALLPIHNKGTSRWFYSWVPVFAPLVGGFMGGAFFKLYYESEFTVWVVISSACAIALLGFAYWANSHLYRAPRAEVIPQGEDTHATAARAAATYTATGSIPIIEKRTYQQ
;
A
#
# COMPACT_ATOMS: atom_id res chain seq x y z
N VAL A 1 -7.00 6.33 34.97
CA VAL A 1 -6.76 5.59 33.71
C VAL A 1 -5.89 6.47 32.83
N HIS A 2 -4.65 6.05 32.57
CA HIS A 2 -3.78 6.78 31.65
C HIS A 2 -4.32 6.53 30.24
N THR A 3 -4.89 7.54 29.61
CA THR A 3 -5.33 7.48 28.22
C THR A 3 -4.13 7.72 27.30
N ILE A 4 -3.89 6.81 26.38
CA ILE A 4 -2.87 6.98 25.33
C ILE A 4 -3.28 8.17 24.45
N SER A 5 -2.32 9.07 24.16
CA SER A 5 -2.56 10.17 23.24
C SER A 5 -2.94 9.63 21.83
N PRO A 6 -3.93 10.22 21.13
CA PRO A 6 -4.26 9.83 19.77
C PRO A 6 -3.06 9.82 18.82
N TYR A 7 -2.15 10.76 18.99
CA TYR A 7 -0.92 10.82 18.17
C TYR A 7 0.02 9.64 18.44
N LEU A 8 0.16 9.24 19.73
CA LEU A 8 0.95 8.05 20.07
C LEU A 8 0.29 6.78 19.55
N ALA A 9 -1.04 6.70 19.54
CA ALA A 9 -1.78 5.57 18.98
C ALA A 9 -1.59 5.47 17.46
N GLU A 10 -1.65 6.59 16.73
CA GLU A 10 -1.35 6.63 15.29
C GLU A 10 0.10 6.23 14.99
N PHE A 11 1.06 6.70 15.80
CA PHE A 11 2.46 6.29 15.68
C PHE A 11 2.61 4.76 15.86
N LEU A 12 2.08 4.20 16.95
CA LEU A 12 2.21 2.77 17.25
C LEU A 12 1.49 1.89 16.23
N GLY A 13 0.26 2.26 15.84
CA GLY A 13 -0.50 1.53 14.84
C GLY A 13 0.21 1.54 13.48
N THR A 14 0.75 2.68 13.06
CA THR A 14 1.50 2.80 11.79
C THR A 14 2.84 2.08 11.86
N LEU A 15 3.51 2.06 13.01
CA LEU A 15 4.71 1.26 13.24
C LEU A 15 4.42 -0.22 13.04
N ILE A 16 3.37 -0.77 13.66
CA ILE A 16 2.95 -2.17 13.52
C ILE A 16 2.63 -2.47 12.05
N MET A 17 1.83 -1.61 11.43
CA MET A 17 1.45 -1.75 10.02
C MET A 17 2.67 -1.82 9.11
N CYS A 18 3.61 -0.89 9.23
CA CYS A 18 4.79 -0.88 8.36
C CYS A 18 5.79 -1.98 8.70
N ALA A 19 5.93 -2.39 9.97
CA ALA A 19 6.78 -3.50 10.36
C ALA A 19 6.29 -4.83 9.73
N ILE A 20 4.99 -5.12 9.79
CA ILE A 20 4.42 -6.33 9.21
C ILE A 20 4.37 -6.24 7.68
N GLY A 21 3.90 -5.12 7.14
CA GLY A 21 3.71 -4.95 5.69
C GLY A 21 5.04 -4.92 4.91
N CYS A 22 6.01 -4.13 5.32
CA CYS A 22 7.36 -4.18 4.72
C CYS A 22 8.04 -5.52 5.01
N GLY A 23 7.78 -6.13 6.18
CA GLY A 23 8.27 -7.46 6.53
C GLY A 23 7.75 -8.55 5.60
N SER A 24 6.49 -8.49 5.17
CA SER A 24 5.93 -9.44 4.21
C SER A 24 6.62 -9.34 2.84
N ILE A 25 6.92 -8.13 2.37
CA ILE A 25 7.70 -7.93 1.15
C ILE A 25 9.12 -8.48 1.33
N ALA A 26 9.77 -8.17 2.46
CA ALA A 26 11.11 -8.67 2.76
C ALA A 26 11.16 -10.21 2.78
N THR A 27 10.11 -10.85 3.32
CA THR A 27 9.98 -12.31 3.34
C THR A 27 9.94 -12.90 1.94
N VAL A 28 9.19 -12.30 1.03
CA VAL A 28 8.99 -12.80 -0.34
C VAL A 28 10.18 -12.44 -1.25
N GLU A 29 10.71 -11.24 -1.13
CA GLU A 29 11.63 -10.69 -2.11
C GLU A 29 13.12 -10.86 -1.75
N LEU A 30 13.49 -10.80 -0.45
CA LEU A 30 14.89 -10.86 -0.08
C LEU A 30 15.46 -12.28 -0.19
N ARG A 31 16.64 -12.38 -0.80
CA ARG A 31 17.35 -13.66 -0.97
C ARG A 31 17.60 -14.36 0.35
N ARG A 32 17.49 -15.69 0.34
CA ARG A 32 17.67 -16.58 1.48
C ARG A 32 16.63 -16.43 2.59
N SER A 33 15.58 -15.64 2.38
CA SER A 33 14.40 -15.70 3.23
C SER A 33 13.68 -17.03 3.03
N LYS A 34 13.02 -17.56 4.05
CA LYS A 34 12.27 -18.81 3.97
C LYS A 34 11.07 -18.74 3.02
N GLY A 35 10.50 -17.54 2.83
CA GLY A 35 9.41 -17.28 1.88
C GLY A 35 9.90 -16.72 0.55
N HIS A 36 11.22 -16.73 0.27
CA HIS A 36 11.74 -16.13 -0.96
C HIS A 36 11.17 -16.80 -2.22
N GLY A 37 10.63 -15.98 -3.11
CA GLY A 37 10.05 -16.43 -4.37
C GLY A 37 8.58 -16.83 -4.27
N ASP A 38 7.93 -16.60 -3.12
CA ASP A 38 6.48 -16.72 -3.01
C ASP A 38 5.78 -15.62 -3.84
N ASN A 39 4.46 -15.70 -3.96
CA ASN A 39 3.71 -14.87 -4.89
C ASN A 39 3.25 -13.53 -4.29
N PHE A 40 2.74 -12.65 -5.17
CA PHE A 40 2.22 -11.33 -4.82
C PHE A 40 1.02 -11.38 -3.86
N PHE A 41 0.27 -12.47 -3.84
CA PHE A 41 -0.85 -12.69 -2.93
C PHE A 41 -0.41 -12.70 -1.46
N THR A 42 0.74 -13.34 -1.14
CA THR A 42 1.33 -13.32 0.19
C THR A 42 1.65 -11.89 0.65
N ILE A 43 2.19 -11.06 -0.24
CA ILE A 43 2.43 -9.64 0.04
C ILE A 43 1.13 -8.90 0.29
N ALA A 44 0.11 -9.12 -0.55
CA ALA A 44 -1.18 -8.45 -0.44
C ALA A 44 -1.90 -8.77 0.88
N PHE A 45 -1.95 -10.05 1.26
CA PHE A 45 -2.50 -10.47 2.56
C PHE A 45 -1.65 -10.00 3.73
N GLY A 46 -0.33 -10.02 3.60
CA GLY A 46 0.58 -9.44 4.59
C GLY A 46 0.26 -7.98 4.89
N TRP A 47 0.04 -7.16 3.86
CA TRP A 47 -0.39 -5.76 4.03
C TRP A 47 -1.81 -5.63 4.59
N GLY A 48 -2.74 -6.49 4.18
CA GLY A 48 -4.10 -6.50 4.73
C GLY A 48 -4.10 -6.77 6.24
N PHE A 49 -3.43 -7.82 6.68
CA PHE A 49 -3.30 -8.11 8.12
C PHE A 49 -2.49 -7.05 8.85
N ALA A 50 -1.44 -6.49 8.24
CA ALA A 50 -0.68 -5.39 8.82
C ALA A 50 -1.57 -4.20 9.16
N VAL A 51 -2.46 -3.82 8.22
CA VAL A 51 -3.46 -2.77 8.45
C VAL A 51 -4.43 -3.16 9.55
N ALA A 52 -5.01 -4.37 9.51
CA ALA A 52 -5.96 -4.83 10.52
C ALA A 52 -5.37 -4.76 11.94
N PHE A 53 -4.16 -5.28 12.15
CA PHE A 53 -3.50 -5.27 13.46
C PHE A 53 -3.05 -3.88 13.87
N GLY A 54 -2.60 -3.04 12.94
CA GLY A 54 -2.33 -1.64 13.22
C GLY A 54 -3.57 -0.89 13.69
N VAL A 55 -4.72 -1.11 13.05
CA VAL A 55 -6.01 -0.52 13.43
C VAL A 55 -6.46 -1.06 14.79
N TYR A 56 -6.36 -2.36 15.07
CA TYR A 56 -6.68 -2.90 16.41
C TYR A 56 -5.88 -2.22 17.52
N ALA A 57 -4.60 -1.94 17.29
CA ALA A 57 -3.74 -1.31 18.28
C ALA A 57 -4.08 0.16 18.55
N SER A 58 -4.67 0.87 17.57
CA SER A 58 -4.83 2.33 17.60
C SER A 58 -6.28 2.80 17.66
N HIS A 59 -7.22 2.06 17.08
CA HIS A 59 -8.62 2.46 16.92
C HIS A 59 -9.30 2.97 18.20
N PRO A 60 -9.15 2.32 19.37
CA PRO A 60 -9.82 2.79 20.60
C PRO A 60 -9.37 4.18 21.07
N TYR A 61 -8.24 4.69 20.57
CA TYR A 61 -7.63 5.94 21.04
C TYR A 61 -7.62 7.03 19.98
N SER A 62 -7.45 6.66 18.70
CA SER A 62 -7.28 7.61 17.58
C SER A 62 -8.29 7.46 16.46
N GLY A 63 -9.07 6.39 16.46
CA GLY A 63 -9.87 5.99 15.31
C GLY A 63 -9.12 5.11 14.30
N GLY A 64 -7.79 4.95 14.46
CA GLY A 64 -6.98 4.02 13.66
C GLY A 64 -6.87 4.42 12.19
N HIS A 65 -6.51 5.67 11.92
CA HIS A 65 -6.36 6.17 10.55
C HIS A 65 -5.15 5.55 9.85
N LEU A 66 -3.98 5.57 10.48
CA LEU A 66 -2.69 5.02 10.03
C LEU A 66 -2.24 5.49 8.62
N ASN A 67 -2.95 6.47 8.07
CA ASN A 67 -2.84 6.87 6.69
C ASN A 67 -3.24 8.34 6.51
N PRO A 68 -2.37 9.22 6.00
CA PRO A 68 -2.72 10.59 5.72
C PRO A 68 -3.93 10.75 4.79
N ALA A 69 -4.08 9.88 3.79
CA ALA A 69 -5.20 9.93 2.86
C ALA A 69 -6.54 9.57 3.54
N VAL A 70 -6.52 8.65 4.50
CA VAL A 70 -7.69 8.33 5.34
C VAL A 70 -8.03 9.52 6.24
N SER A 71 -7.03 10.15 6.87
CA SER A 71 -7.25 11.33 7.73
C SER A 71 -7.87 12.49 6.95
N VAL A 72 -7.39 12.77 5.73
CA VAL A 72 -7.94 13.78 4.83
C VAL A 72 -9.36 13.42 4.36
N GLY A 73 -9.60 12.15 4.00
CA GLY A 73 -10.91 11.69 3.56
C GLY A 73 -11.98 11.80 4.65
N LEU A 74 -11.65 11.39 5.89
CA LEU A 74 -12.54 11.55 7.05
C LEU A 74 -12.80 13.02 7.37
N ALA A 75 -11.80 13.90 7.23
CA ALA A 75 -12.00 15.34 7.41
C ALA A 75 -12.89 15.94 6.30
N ALA A 76 -12.77 15.48 5.05
CA ALA A 76 -13.62 15.88 3.94
C ALA A 76 -15.07 15.40 4.09
N PHE A 77 -15.27 14.24 4.68
CA PHE A 77 -16.60 13.72 5.03
C PHE A 77 -17.22 14.48 6.21
N GLY A 78 -16.39 15.01 7.14
CA GLY A 78 -16.84 15.77 8.31
C GLY A 78 -16.73 15.01 9.64
N GLU A 79 -16.20 13.78 9.62
CA GLU A 79 -16.02 12.93 10.81
C GLU A 79 -14.68 13.18 11.51
N PHE A 80 -13.83 14.05 10.98
CA PHE A 80 -12.54 14.37 11.57
C PHE A 80 -12.19 15.86 11.44
N ASP A 81 -11.63 16.42 12.50
CA ASP A 81 -11.24 17.83 12.54
C ASP A 81 -9.96 18.09 11.71
N TRP A 82 -10.04 19.00 10.74
CA TRP A 82 -8.91 19.41 9.90
C TRP A 82 -7.70 19.89 10.70
N ALA A 83 -7.92 20.51 11.88
CA ALA A 83 -6.83 20.98 12.74
C ALA A 83 -5.97 19.85 13.30
N LYS A 84 -6.50 18.64 13.38
CA LYS A 84 -5.78 17.45 13.86
C LYS A 84 -5.00 16.72 12.76
N VAL A 85 -5.35 16.93 11.49
CA VAL A 85 -4.74 16.23 10.36
C VAL A 85 -3.21 16.35 10.34
N PRO A 86 -2.59 17.54 10.51
CA PRO A 86 -1.13 17.65 10.50
C PRO A 86 -0.44 16.80 11.58
N GLY A 87 -1.00 16.78 12.78
CA GLY A 87 -0.44 15.98 13.88
C GLY A 87 -0.53 14.47 13.62
N TYR A 88 -1.63 14.00 13.04
CA TYR A 88 -1.80 12.60 12.60
C TYR A 88 -0.78 12.24 11.53
N VAL A 89 -0.62 13.07 10.51
CA VAL A 89 0.36 12.85 9.41
C VAL A 89 1.77 12.72 9.96
N ILE A 90 2.18 13.57 10.91
CA ILE A 90 3.52 13.49 11.52
C ILE A 90 3.67 12.18 12.31
N ALA A 91 2.68 11.83 13.14
CA ALA A 91 2.70 10.60 13.94
C ALA A 91 2.76 9.35 13.05
N GLN A 92 1.95 9.30 12.00
CA GLN A 92 1.92 8.23 11.01
C GLN A 92 3.26 8.10 10.26
N LEU A 93 3.85 9.23 9.85
CA LEU A 93 5.14 9.22 9.16
C LEU A 93 6.26 8.68 10.05
N LEU A 94 6.33 9.14 11.30
CA LEU A 94 7.32 8.66 12.27
C LEU A 94 7.11 7.17 12.60
N GLY A 95 5.86 6.73 12.74
CA GLY A 95 5.52 5.32 12.95
C GLY A 95 5.97 4.46 11.77
N ALA A 96 5.71 4.90 10.55
CA ALA A 96 6.14 4.20 9.33
C ALA A 96 7.67 4.11 9.23
N MET A 97 8.39 5.17 9.57
CA MET A 97 9.85 5.15 9.65
C MET A 97 10.35 4.13 10.68
N ALA A 98 9.79 4.14 11.88
CA ALA A 98 10.17 3.20 12.94
C ALA A 98 9.90 1.75 12.54
N GLY A 99 8.71 1.45 11.96
CA GLY A 99 8.37 0.11 11.46
C GLY A 99 9.33 -0.38 10.38
N ALA A 100 9.69 0.49 9.42
CA ALA A 100 10.70 0.18 8.40
C ALA A 100 12.10 -0.07 9.01
N GLY A 101 12.47 0.69 10.04
CA GLY A 101 13.70 0.46 10.79
C GLY A 101 13.75 -0.92 11.44
N LEU A 102 12.65 -1.39 12.01
CA LEU A 102 12.55 -2.74 12.58
C LEU A 102 12.72 -3.82 11.50
N VAL A 103 12.15 -3.64 10.32
CA VAL A 103 12.35 -4.57 9.19
C VAL A 103 13.80 -4.60 8.75
N TYR A 104 14.47 -3.44 8.67
CA TYR A 104 15.89 -3.39 8.37
C TYR A 104 16.72 -4.22 9.35
N LEU A 105 16.47 -4.07 10.65
CA LEU A 105 17.19 -4.80 11.70
C LEU A 105 16.89 -6.30 11.65
N ASN A 106 15.64 -6.68 11.42
CA ASN A 106 15.23 -8.09 11.36
C ASN A 106 15.86 -8.84 10.18
N TYR A 107 16.16 -8.16 9.08
CA TYR A 107 16.70 -8.75 7.85
C TYR A 107 18.18 -8.39 7.58
N LEU A 108 18.95 -7.96 8.59
CA LEU A 108 20.34 -7.50 8.43
C LEU A 108 21.21 -8.35 7.49
N PRO A 109 21.29 -9.70 7.63
CA PRO A 109 22.14 -10.51 6.76
C PRO A 109 21.60 -10.62 5.33
N HIS A 110 20.28 -10.46 5.12
CA HIS A 110 19.63 -10.65 3.84
C HIS A 110 19.91 -9.49 2.87
N TRP A 111 20.16 -8.27 3.39
CA TRP A 111 20.52 -7.11 2.56
C TRP A 111 21.78 -7.33 1.75
N LYS A 112 22.79 -7.97 2.33
CA LYS A 112 24.02 -8.33 1.63
C LYS A 112 23.82 -9.47 0.65
N ALA A 113 22.95 -10.43 0.97
CA ALA A 113 22.66 -11.58 0.13
C ALA A 113 21.81 -11.22 -1.11
N THR A 114 21.11 -10.10 -1.09
CA THR A 114 20.27 -9.62 -2.20
C THR A 114 21.06 -8.62 -3.03
N ALA A 115 21.32 -8.93 -4.30
CA ALA A 115 22.10 -8.04 -5.19
C ALA A 115 21.22 -6.91 -5.79
N ASP A 116 19.97 -7.21 -6.13
CA ASP A 116 19.07 -6.29 -6.83
C ASP A 116 18.68 -5.10 -5.95
N GLN A 117 19.00 -3.91 -6.44
CA GLN A 117 18.72 -2.64 -5.77
C GLN A 117 17.25 -2.26 -5.79
N LYS A 118 16.50 -2.68 -6.85
CA LYS A 118 15.07 -2.39 -6.96
C LYS A 118 14.29 -3.18 -5.92
N ILE A 119 14.68 -4.44 -5.70
CA ILE A 119 14.12 -5.28 -4.65
C ILE A 119 14.34 -4.64 -3.27
N LYS A 120 15.54 -4.17 -2.99
CA LYS A 120 15.84 -3.52 -1.70
C LYS A 120 14.97 -2.30 -1.47
N LEU A 121 14.81 -1.43 -2.48
CA LEU A 121 13.89 -0.30 -2.39
C LEU A 121 12.43 -0.77 -2.27
N GLY A 122 12.04 -1.81 -3.02
CA GLY A 122 10.69 -2.36 -3.02
C GLY A 122 10.20 -2.85 -1.66
N VAL A 123 11.12 -3.32 -0.78
CA VAL A 123 10.78 -3.66 0.61
C VAL A 123 10.28 -2.44 1.39
N PHE A 124 10.81 -1.27 1.12
CA PHE A 124 10.47 -0.02 1.83
C PHE A 124 9.34 0.75 1.15
N SER A 125 9.44 0.95 -0.15
CA SER A 125 8.59 1.88 -0.89
C SER A 125 8.07 1.26 -2.17
N THR A 126 6.97 1.79 -2.68
CA THR A 126 6.42 1.34 -3.95
C THR A 126 7.31 1.75 -5.12
N VAL A 127 7.47 0.81 -6.04
CA VAL A 127 8.17 0.99 -7.30
C VAL A 127 7.25 0.50 -8.41
N PRO A 128 6.88 1.34 -9.39
CA PRO A 128 5.96 0.92 -10.42
C PRO A 128 6.58 -0.16 -11.31
N ALA A 129 5.76 -1.11 -11.76
CA ALA A 129 6.15 -2.12 -12.73
C ALA A 129 6.57 -1.46 -14.05
N ILE A 130 5.75 -0.52 -14.52
CA ILE A 130 6.03 0.33 -15.69
C ILE A 130 6.02 1.78 -15.23
N HIS A 131 7.10 2.50 -15.50
CA HIS A 131 7.18 3.91 -15.14
C HIS A 131 6.36 4.76 -16.11
N ASN A 132 5.23 5.27 -15.62
CA ASN A 132 4.39 6.25 -16.30
C ASN A 132 3.67 7.08 -15.23
N TYR A 133 4.03 8.35 -15.11
CA TYR A 133 3.49 9.20 -14.06
C TYR A 133 1.96 9.32 -14.11
N PHE A 134 1.39 9.47 -15.33
CA PHE A 134 -0.05 9.65 -15.49
C PHE A 134 -0.84 8.41 -15.05
N THR A 135 -0.50 7.23 -15.61
CA THR A 135 -1.22 6.00 -15.30
C THR A 135 -0.98 5.55 -13.86
N ASN A 136 0.22 5.79 -13.33
CA ASN A 136 0.55 5.46 -11.95
C ASN A 136 -0.18 6.37 -10.97
N ALA A 137 -0.26 7.69 -11.22
CA ALA A 137 -1.05 8.61 -10.40
C ALA A 137 -2.55 8.28 -10.47
N LEU A 138 -3.08 7.99 -11.66
CA LEU A 138 -4.47 7.58 -11.84
C LEU A 138 -4.79 6.29 -11.04
N SER A 139 -3.91 5.29 -11.10
CA SER A 139 -4.08 4.04 -10.35
C SER A 139 -4.13 4.29 -8.84
N GLU A 140 -3.21 5.10 -8.31
CA GLU A 140 -3.19 5.43 -6.88
C GLU A 140 -4.41 6.25 -6.45
N ILE A 141 -4.90 7.18 -7.29
CA ILE A 141 -6.16 7.92 -7.03
C ILE A 141 -7.34 6.95 -6.95
N ILE A 142 -7.50 6.08 -7.95
CA ILE A 142 -8.60 5.10 -8.00
C ILE A 142 -8.57 4.20 -6.77
N GLY A 143 -7.42 3.61 -6.46
CA GLY A 143 -7.30 2.68 -5.35
C GLY A 143 -7.56 3.34 -4.00
N THR A 144 -7.06 4.55 -3.79
CA THR A 144 -7.25 5.25 -2.51
C THR A 144 -8.66 5.83 -2.39
N PHE A 145 -9.27 6.25 -3.50
CA PHE A 145 -10.69 6.58 -3.53
C PHE A 145 -11.54 5.39 -3.05
N MET A 146 -11.33 4.20 -3.65
CA MET A 146 -12.04 2.99 -3.27
C MET A 146 -11.79 2.62 -1.80
N LEU A 147 -10.54 2.75 -1.34
CA LEU A 147 -10.16 2.46 0.03
C LEU A 147 -10.96 3.32 1.02
N VAL A 148 -10.94 4.64 0.86
CA VAL A 148 -11.59 5.57 1.79
C VAL A 148 -13.10 5.49 1.69
N PHE A 149 -13.65 5.44 0.48
CA PHE A 149 -15.08 5.31 0.25
C PHE A 149 -15.64 4.04 0.93
N SER A 150 -14.97 2.90 0.75
CA SER A 150 -15.37 1.63 1.34
C SER A 150 -15.15 1.59 2.86
N ALA A 151 -14.10 2.24 3.37
CA ALA A 151 -13.84 2.34 4.81
C ALA A 151 -14.98 3.08 5.52
N LEU A 152 -15.49 4.17 4.94
CA LEU A 152 -16.64 4.91 5.45
C LEU A 152 -17.90 4.07 5.40
N TYR A 153 -18.15 3.35 4.30
CA TYR A 153 -19.31 2.47 4.15
C TYR A 153 -19.34 1.35 5.21
N THR A 154 -18.20 0.72 5.48
CA THR A 154 -18.13 -0.34 6.51
C THR A 154 -18.31 0.19 7.93
N GLY A 155 -18.03 1.48 8.17
CA GLY A 155 -18.17 2.12 9.47
C GLY A 155 -19.61 2.35 9.92
N VAL A 156 -20.56 2.38 8.97
CA VAL A 156 -21.93 2.85 9.23
C VAL A 156 -22.86 1.81 9.84
N ASN A 157 -22.68 0.48 9.63
CA ASN A 157 -23.78 -0.47 9.76
C ASN A 157 -23.53 -1.75 10.59
N PHE A 158 -22.52 -1.82 11.46
CA PHE A 158 -22.30 -3.03 12.28
C PHE A 158 -22.76 -2.85 13.75
N LYS A 159 -24.07 -2.68 13.96
CA LYS A 159 -24.68 -2.71 15.31
C LYS A 159 -25.82 -3.72 15.31
N PRO A 160 -25.55 -5.04 15.33
CA PRO A 160 -26.62 -6.03 15.45
C PRO A 160 -27.29 -5.89 16.82
N THR A 161 -28.59 -5.77 16.84
CA THR A 161 -29.42 -5.86 18.02
C THR A 161 -29.96 -7.27 18.14
N ILE A 162 -29.61 -7.95 19.23
CA ILE A 162 -30.18 -9.28 19.53
C ILE A 162 -31.25 -9.10 20.59
N THR A 163 -32.49 -9.48 20.30
CA THR A 163 -33.58 -9.47 21.27
C THR A 163 -33.75 -10.88 21.83
N THR A 164 -33.51 -11.07 23.12
CA THR A 164 -33.71 -12.34 23.81
C THR A 164 -34.52 -12.10 25.07
N GLY A 165 -35.70 -12.76 25.18
CA GLY A 165 -36.58 -12.65 26.37
C GLY A 165 -37.10 -11.24 26.63
N GLY A 166 -37.32 -10.41 25.60
CA GLY A 166 -37.78 -9.02 25.73
C GLY A 166 -36.68 -8.01 26.12
N VAL A 167 -35.42 -8.45 26.22
CA VAL A 167 -34.24 -7.60 26.46
C VAL A 167 -33.52 -7.40 25.14
N GLU A 168 -33.36 -6.14 24.73
CA GLU A 168 -32.51 -5.77 23.60
C GLU A 168 -31.06 -5.68 24.05
N LEU A 169 -30.22 -6.58 23.53
CA LEU A 169 -28.77 -6.54 23.69
C LEU A 169 -28.14 -5.97 22.42
N SER A 170 -27.70 -4.72 22.47
CA SER A 170 -26.91 -4.13 21.39
C SER A 170 -25.46 -4.56 21.53
N LEU A 171 -24.99 -5.40 20.61
CA LEU A 171 -23.58 -5.79 20.54
C LEU A 171 -22.85 -4.82 19.61
N ASN A 172 -21.91 -4.03 20.17
CA ASN A 172 -21.03 -3.21 19.36
C ASN A 172 -19.89 -4.09 18.80
N LEU A 173 -20.12 -4.72 17.66
CA LEU A 173 -19.09 -5.52 16.98
C LEU A 173 -18.12 -4.68 16.12
N ASN A 174 -18.32 -3.36 16.08
CA ASN A 174 -17.48 -2.48 15.26
C ASN A 174 -16.00 -2.57 15.62
N ASP A 175 -15.69 -2.62 16.91
CA ASP A 175 -14.29 -2.66 17.40
C ASP A 175 -13.58 -3.97 17.01
N VAL A 176 -14.35 -5.04 16.76
CA VAL A 176 -13.81 -6.36 16.37
C VAL A 176 -13.82 -6.55 14.86
N LEU A 177 -14.90 -6.22 14.17
CA LEU A 177 -15.07 -6.52 12.75
C LEU A 177 -14.53 -5.43 11.82
N LYS A 178 -14.61 -4.17 12.23
CA LYS A 178 -14.16 -3.03 11.40
C LYS A 178 -12.68 -3.11 11.03
N PRO A 179 -11.74 -3.39 11.96
CA PRO A 179 -10.33 -3.53 11.60
C PRO A 179 -10.08 -4.67 10.62
N LEU A 180 -10.74 -5.83 10.80
CA LEU A 180 -10.63 -6.96 9.86
C LEU A 180 -11.20 -6.62 8.48
N ALA A 181 -12.39 -6.02 8.43
CA ALA A 181 -13.01 -5.62 7.17
C ALA A 181 -12.13 -4.62 6.40
N PHE A 182 -11.51 -3.66 7.12
CA PHE A 182 -10.60 -2.70 6.53
C PHE A 182 -9.31 -3.36 6.04
N GLY A 183 -8.74 -4.29 6.81
CA GLY A 183 -7.58 -5.07 6.37
C GLY A 183 -7.90 -5.95 5.15
N PHE A 184 -9.05 -6.61 5.11
CA PHE A 184 -9.50 -7.35 3.93
C PHE A 184 -9.66 -6.46 2.71
N MET A 185 -10.22 -5.26 2.87
CA MET A 185 -10.34 -4.29 1.79
C MET A 185 -8.97 -3.95 1.21
N VAL A 186 -7.97 -3.68 2.06
CA VAL A 186 -6.60 -3.42 1.61
C VAL A 186 -6.05 -4.62 0.84
N ALA A 187 -6.19 -5.85 1.37
CA ALA A 187 -5.72 -7.06 0.69
C ALA A 187 -6.34 -7.22 -0.70
N VAL A 188 -7.67 -7.04 -0.81
CA VAL A 188 -8.42 -7.17 -2.08
C VAL A 188 -8.00 -6.09 -3.09
N LEU A 189 -7.82 -4.83 -2.64
CA LEU A 189 -7.34 -3.75 -3.50
C LEU A 189 -5.92 -4.03 -4.02
N VAL A 190 -5.03 -4.54 -3.17
CA VAL A 190 -3.67 -4.90 -3.59
C VAL A 190 -3.68 -6.05 -4.58
N VAL A 191 -4.47 -7.11 -4.32
CA VAL A 191 -4.61 -8.25 -5.24
C VAL A 191 -5.19 -7.83 -6.59
N GLY A 192 -6.28 -7.03 -6.57
CA GLY A 192 -7.03 -6.71 -7.78
C GLY A 192 -6.40 -5.61 -8.63
N LEU A 193 -5.79 -4.62 -8.01
CA LEU A 193 -5.35 -3.39 -8.68
C LEU A 193 -3.89 -3.02 -8.39
N GLY A 194 -3.21 -3.71 -7.46
CA GLY A 194 -1.86 -3.37 -7.01
C GLY A 194 -0.74 -3.72 -7.98
N GLY A 195 -1.00 -4.50 -9.01
CA GLY A 195 0.03 -4.98 -9.95
C GLY A 195 0.75 -3.89 -10.73
N GLN A 196 0.15 -2.71 -10.89
CA GLN A 196 0.72 -1.61 -11.64
C GLN A 196 1.76 -0.81 -10.85
N THR A 197 1.42 -0.40 -9.61
CA THR A 197 2.26 0.50 -8.79
C THR A 197 2.85 -0.19 -7.56
N GLY A 198 2.34 -1.35 -7.17
CA GLY A 198 2.57 -1.97 -5.88
C GLY A 198 1.67 -1.40 -4.77
N TYR A 199 0.71 -0.56 -5.13
CA TYR A 199 -0.26 0.18 -4.31
C TYR A 199 0.31 0.78 -3.03
N ALA A 200 0.64 2.06 -3.11
CA ALA A 200 0.97 2.84 -1.94
C ALA A 200 -0.28 3.05 -1.08
N LEU A 201 -1.36 3.57 -1.67
CA LEU A 201 -2.65 3.88 -1.01
C LEU A 201 -2.53 4.77 0.24
N ASN A 202 -1.30 5.02 0.67
CA ASN A 202 -0.97 5.62 1.95
C ASN A 202 0.35 6.40 1.83
N PRO A 203 0.32 7.74 1.90
CA PRO A 203 1.53 8.55 1.81
C PRO A 203 2.57 8.24 2.89
N ALA A 204 2.16 7.95 4.13
CA ALA A 204 3.10 7.65 5.22
C ALA A 204 3.77 6.28 5.01
N ARG A 205 3.02 5.29 4.53
CA ARG A 205 3.50 3.94 4.22
C ARG A 205 4.55 3.92 3.11
N ASP A 206 4.55 4.89 2.20
CA ASP A 206 5.60 5.01 1.18
C ASP A 206 6.71 5.96 1.59
N LEU A 207 6.39 7.19 2.01
CA LEU A 207 7.38 8.23 2.31
C LEU A 207 8.23 7.90 3.52
N GLY A 208 7.64 7.41 4.62
CA GLY A 208 8.38 7.06 5.84
C GLY A 208 9.44 6.00 5.60
N PRO A 209 9.09 4.83 5.06
CA PRO A 209 10.06 3.81 4.70
C PRO A 209 11.05 4.27 3.62
N ARG A 210 10.66 5.12 2.67
CA ARG A 210 11.57 5.69 1.65
C ARG A 210 12.64 6.57 2.28
N ILE A 211 12.29 7.36 3.30
CA ILE A 211 13.24 8.12 4.11
C ILE A 211 14.21 7.15 4.80
N MET A 212 13.69 6.09 5.41
CA MET A 212 14.54 5.08 6.06
C MET A 212 15.45 4.36 5.07
N HIS A 213 14.97 4.01 3.86
CA HIS A 213 15.83 3.47 2.81
C HIS A 213 16.97 4.43 2.46
N ALA A 214 16.72 5.74 2.43
CA ALA A 214 17.74 6.72 2.16
C ALA A 214 18.78 6.81 3.30
N LEU A 215 18.36 6.77 4.55
CA LEU A 215 19.19 6.96 5.73
C LEU A 215 19.96 5.70 6.15
N LEU A 216 19.35 4.52 6.05
CA LEU A 216 19.93 3.28 6.55
C LEU A 216 21.15 2.83 5.72
N PRO A 217 22.17 2.23 6.37
CA PRO A 217 23.38 1.74 5.70
C PRO A 217 23.14 0.37 5.05
N ILE A 218 22.20 0.30 4.12
CA ILE A 218 21.90 -0.92 3.37
C ILE A 218 22.98 -1.15 2.32
N HIS A 219 23.60 -2.33 2.35
CA HIS A 219 24.67 -2.68 1.42
C HIS A 219 24.20 -2.59 -0.04
N ASN A 220 24.90 -1.78 -0.87
CA ASN A 220 24.57 -1.59 -2.30
C ASN A 220 23.08 -1.33 -2.56
N LYS A 221 22.48 -0.36 -1.85
CA LYS A 221 21.04 -0.09 -1.88
C LYS A 221 20.53 0.63 -3.14
N GLY A 222 21.40 1.33 -3.85
CA GLY A 222 21.02 2.17 -4.97
C GLY A 222 20.32 3.47 -4.55
N THR A 223 19.52 4.03 -5.45
CA THR A 223 18.79 5.29 -5.22
C THR A 223 17.43 5.03 -4.57
N SER A 224 16.95 5.98 -3.76
CA SER A 224 15.60 5.94 -3.16
C SER A 224 14.51 6.46 -4.10
N ARG A 225 14.82 6.74 -5.37
CA ARG A 225 13.90 7.21 -6.43
C ARG A 225 13.02 8.38 -6.00
N TRP A 226 13.59 9.42 -5.43
CA TRP A 226 12.89 10.62 -4.95
C TRP A 226 12.06 11.31 -6.03
N PHE A 227 12.52 11.29 -7.28
CA PHE A 227 11.80 11.85 -8.42
C PHE A 227 10.43 11.19 -8.69
N TYR A 228 10.21 9.98 -8.16
CA TYR A 228 8.94 9.27 -8.27
C TYR A 228 8.06 9.45 -7.02
N SER A 229 8.64 9.81 -5.88
CA SER A 229 7.97 9.82 -4.56
C SER A 229 6.71 10.69 -4.48
N TRP A 230 6.58 11.70 -5.34
CA TRP A 230 5.42 12.56 -5.39
C TRP A 230 4.13 11.80 -5.79
N VAL A 231 4.24 10.75 -6.63
CA VAL A 231 3.09 9.93 -7.03
C VAL A 231 2.47 9.23 -5.82
N PRO A 232 3.19 8.37 -5.06
CA PRO A 232 2.63 7.69 -3.90
C PRO A 232 2.31 8.61 -2.71
N VAL A 233 2.68 9.89 -2.77
CA VAL A 233 2.32 10.88 -1.74
C VAL A 233 1.06 11.64 -2.14
N PHE A 234 1.05 12.31 -3.29
CA PHE A 234 -0.05 13.20 -3.65
C PHE A 234 -1.26 12.48 -4.26
N ALA A 235 -1.04 11.42 -5.04
CA ALA A 235 -2.15 10.72 -5.67
C ALA A 235 -3.07 10.02 -4.65
N PRO A 236 -2.56 9.31 -3.62
CA PRO A 236 -3.40 8.81 -2.54
C PRO A 236 -4.12 9.92 -1.76
N LEU A 237 -3.47 11.06 -1.48
CA LEU A 237 -4.13 12.19 -0.79
C LEU A 237 -5.35 12.67 -1.58
N VAL A 238 -5.20 12.87 -2.88
CA VAL A 238 -6.30 13.27 -3.77
C VAL A 238 -7.39 12.20 -3.82
N GLY A 239 -7.01 10.92 -3.96
CA GLY A 239 -7.95 9.80 -3.96
C GLY A 239 -8.75 9.69 -2.66
N GLY A 240 -8.09 9.83 -1.50
CA GLY A 240 -8.73 9.83 -0.19
C GLY A 240 -9.66 11.01 0.01
N PHE A 241 -9.23 12.21 -0.40
CA PHE A 241 -10.06 13.42 -0.36
C PHE A 241 -11.34 13.24 -1.19
N MET A 242 -11.20 12.75 -2.43
CA MET A 242 -12.36 12.43 -3.26
C MET A 242 -13.24 11.36 -2.61
N GLY A 243 -12.66 10.30 -2.04
CA GLY A 243 -13.38 9.22 -1.38
C GLY A 243 -14.31 9.74 -0.28
N GLY A 244 -13.81 10.60 0.60
CA GLY A 244 -14.61 11.23 1.66
C GLY A 244 -15.67 12.19 1.13
N ALA A 245 -15.32 13.07 0.21
CA ALA A 245 -16.24 14.07 -0.37
C ALA A 245 -17.38 13.40 -1.15
N PHE A 246 -17.07 12.40 -1.98
CA PHE A 246 -18.07 11.66 -2.76
C PHE A 246 -18.91 10.70 -1.91
N PHE A 247 -18.34 10.18 -0.82
CA PHE A 247 -19.12 9.38 0.12
C PHE A 247 -20.23 10.21 0.77
N LYS A 248 -19.94 11.45 1.15
CA LYS A 248 -20.92 12.37 1.69
C LYS A 248 -22.05 12.67 0.69
N LEU A 249 -21.67 12.92 -0.57
CA LEU A 249 -22.65 13.09 -1.66
C LEU A 249 -23.52 11.86 -1.85
N TYR A 250 -22.94 10.65 -1.84
CA TYR A 250 -23.65 9.40 -2.06
C TYR A 250 -24.55 9.00 -0.88
N TYR A 251 -24.02 9.11 0.35
CA TYR A 251 -24.68 8.58 1.55
C TYR A 251 -25.66 9.56 2.17
N GLU A 252 -25.30 10.85 2.22
CA GLU A 252 -26.11 11.91 2.81
C GLU A 252 -26.88 12.73 1.76
N SER A 253 -26.67 12.47 0.47
CA SER A 253 -27.21 13.27 -0.65
C SER A 253 -26.82 14.75 -0.57
N GLU A 254 -25.70 15.07 0.09
CA GLU A 254 -25.21 16.41 0.29
C GLU A 254 -24.09 16.76 -0.69
N PHE A 255 -24.38 17.68 -1.63
CA PHE A 255 -23.34 18.20 -2.54
C PHE A 255 -22.56 19.32 -1.85
N THR A 256 -21.35 19.01 -1.41
CA THR A 256 -20.46 19.94 -0.74
C THR A 256 -19.45 20.56 -1.71
N VAL A 257 -18.89 21.71 -1.33
CA VAL A 257 -17.76 22.31 -2.05
C VAL A 257 -16.55 21.37 -2.16
N TRP A 258 -16.42 20.41 -1.25
CA TRP A 258 -15.32 19.43 -1.24
C TRP A 258 -15.35 18.50 -2.46
N VAL A 259 -16.53 18.20 -3.01
CA VAL A 259 -16.66 17.44 -4.27
C VAL A 259 -16.00 18.20 -5.42
N VAL A 260 -16.24 19.51 -5.51
CA VAL A 260 -15.65 20.36 -6.56
C VAL A 260 -14.15 20.49 -6.37
N ILE A 261 -13.70 20.80 -5.14
CA ILE A 261 -12.28 21.00 -4.84
C ILE A 261 -11.49 19.71 -5.07
N SER A 262 -11.96 18.58 -4.57
CA SER A 262 -11.26 17.29 -4.75
C SER A 262 -11.18 16.87 -6.23
N SER A 263 -12.25 17.10 -7.01
CA SER A 263 -12.25 16.85 -8.45
C SER A 263 -11.27 17.76 -9.19
N ALA A 264 -11.22 19.04 -8.84
CA ALA A 264 -10.26 19.98 -9.40
C ALA A 264 -8.81 19.59 -9.07
N CYS A 265 -8.55 19.15 -7.83
CA CYS A 265 -7.24 18.61 -7.43
C CYS A 265 -6.85 17.39 -8.26
N ALA A 266 -7.80 16.46 -8.52
CA ALA A 266 -7.53 15.29 -9.35
C ALA A 266 -7.19 15.67 -10.79
N ILE A 267 -7.96 16.57 -11.40
CA ILE A 267 -7.69 17.06 -12.76
C ILE A 267 -6.33 17.75 -12.82
N ALA A 268 -6.00 18.61 -11.86
CA ALA A 268 -4.72 19.33 -11.82
C ALA A 268 -3.54 18.36 -11.66
N LEU A 269 -3.65 17.37 -10.75
CA LEU A 269 -2.60 16.37 -10.53
C LEU A 269 -2.40 15.49 -11.75
N LEU A 270 -3.47 15.03 -12.40
CA LEU A 270 -3.38 14.20 -13.61
C LEU A 270 -2.84 15.00 -14.80
N GLY A 271 -3.23 16.28 -14.92
CA GLY A 271 -2.66 17.20 -15.92
C GLY A 271 -1.15 17.40 -15.72
N PHE A 272 -0.71 17.62 -14.48
CA PHE A 272 0.71 17.67 -14.14
C PHE A 272 1.43 16.34 -14.43
N ALA A 273 0.82 15.22 -14.07
CA ALA A 273 1.38 13.89 -14.32
C ALA A 273 1.55 13.60 -15.82
N TYR A 274 0.59 14.01 -16.63
CA TYR A 274 0.68 13.92 -18.10
C TYR A 274 1.82 14.77 -18.65
N TRP A 275 1.91 16.02 -18.20
CA TRP A 275 3.01 16.92 -18.58
C TRP A 275 4.38 16.37 -18.13
N ALA A 276 4.49 15.90 -16.87
CA ALA A 276 5.72 15.34 -16.33
C ALA A 276 6.18 14.09 -17.11
N ASN A 277 5.24 13.27 -17.58
CA ASN A 277 5.54 12.11 -18.41
C ASN A 277 6.22 12.50 -19.74
N SER A 278 5.78 13.60 -20.32
CA SER A 278 6.31 14.08 -21.60
C SER A 278 7.65 14.83 -21.47
N HIS A 279 7.88 15.51 -20.33
CA HIS A 279 8.99 16.45 -20.16
C HIS A 279 10.07 15.96 -19.19
N LEU A 280 9.70 15.26 -18.12
CA LEU A 280 10.64 14.83 -17.08
C LEU A 280 11.11 13.38 -17.25
N TYR A 281 10.27 12.54 -17.88
CA TYR A 281 10.61 11.15 -18.08
C TYR A 281 11.14 10.92 -19.51
N ARG A 282 12.45 10.76 -19.62
CA ARG A 282 13.04 10.15 -20.82
C ARG A 282 13.01 8.64 -20.61
N ALA A 283 12.08 7.95 -21.27
CA ALA A 283 12.10 6.50 -21.30
C ALA A 283 13.52 6.04 -21.70
N PRO A 284 14.12 5.08 -21.00
CA PRO A 284 15.25 4.35 -21.58
C PRO A 284 14.78 3.92 -22.97
N ARG A 285 15.62 4.11 -24.00
CA ARG A 285 15.32 3.55 -25.34
C ARG A 285 14.83 2.14 -25.11
N ALA A 286 13.63 1.83 -25.61
CA ALA A 286 13.02 0.53 -25.41
C ALA A 286 14.10 -0.51 -25.75
N GLU A 287 14.66 -1.17 -24.75
CA GLU A 287 15.17 -2.50 -24.95
C GLU A 287 13.97 -3.24 -25.53
N VAL A 288 14.07 -3.58 -26.81
CA VAL A 288 13.18 -4.57 -27.41
C VAL A 288 13.37 -5.78 -26.53
N ILE A 289 12.45 -5.93 -25.54
CA ILE A 289 12.39 -7.17 -24.78
C ILE A 289 12.13 -8.20 -25.87
N PRO A 290 13.10 -9.08 -26.18
CA PRO A 290 12.82 -10.18 -27.08
C PRO A 290 11.56 -10.82 -26.47
N GLN A 291 10.48 -10.92 -27.22
CA GLN A 291 9.27 -11.59 -26.73
C GLN A 291 9.76 -12.95 -26.29
N GLY A 292 9.89 -13.13 -24.96
CA GLY A 292 10.36 -14.37 -24.39
C GLY A 292 9.48 -15.45 -24.99
N GLU A 293 10.09 -16.52 -25.48
CA GLU A 293 9.37 -17.69 -25.94
C GLU A 293 8.26 -17.95 -24.92
N ASP A 294 7.05 -18.02 -25.44
CA ASP A 294 5.82 -18.20 -24.69
C ASP A 294 6.07 -19.27 -23.61
N THR A 295 6.02 -18.90 -22.33
CA THR A 295 6.33 -19.83 -21.24
C THR A 295 5.42 -21.05 -21.29
N HIS A 296 4.23 -20.93 -21.88
CA HIS A 296 3.32 -22.03 -22.17
C HIS A 296 3.87 -22.93 -23.29
N ALA A 297 4.48 -22.37 -24.32
CA ALA A 297 5.10 -23.14 -25.41
C ALA A 297 6.36 -23.88 -24.92
N THR A 298 7.16 -23.26 -24.03
CA THR A 298 8.33 -23.88 -23.42
C THR A 298 7.93 -24.99 -22.46
N ALA A 299 6.90 -24.80 -21.65
CA ALA A 299 6.35 -25.85 -20.78
C ALA A 299 5.73 -27.00 -21.58
N ALA A 300 5.00 -26.70 -22.66
CA ALA A 300 4.44 -27.73 -23.54
C ALA A 300 5.54 -28.55 -24.27
N ARG A 301 6.62 -27.90 -24.72
CA ARG A 301 7.78 -28.58 -25.31
C ARG A 301 8.51 -29.46 -24.27
N ALA A 302 8.70 -28.97 -23.03
CA ALA A 302 9.29 -29.75 -21.95
C ALA A 302 8.44 -30.98 -21.60
N ALA A 303 7.11 -30.81 -21.53
CA ALA A 303 6.18 -31.92 -21.31
C ALA A 303 6.19 -32.96 -22.45
N ALA A 304 6.23 -32.50 -23.70
CA ALA A 304 6.31 -33.39 -24.87
C ALA A 304 7.64 -34.16 -24.93
N THR A 305 8.75 -33.54 -24.54
CA THR A 305 10.06 -34.19 -24.44
C THR A 305 10.07 -35.23 -23.33
N TYR A 306 9.46 -34.93 -22.17
CA TYR A 306 9.35 -35.89 -21.08
C TYR A 306 8.55 -37.14 -21.46
N THR A 307 7.41 -36.95 -22.14
CA THR A 307 6.60 -38.09 -22.64
C THR A 307 7.29 -38.91 -23.73
N ALA A 308 8.19 -38.34 -24.50
CA ALA A 308 8.89 -39.00 -25.56
C ALA A 308 10.18 -39.75 -25.11
N THR A 309 10.86 -39.23 -24.09
CA THR A 309 12.19 -39.72 -23.70
C THR A 309 12.28 -40.24 -22.26
N GLY A 310 11.27 -39.97 -21.40
CA GLY A 310 11.29 -40.32 -19.98
C GLY A 310 12.36 -39.57 -19.15
N SER A 311 13.01 -38.56 -19.74
CA SER A 311 14.03 -37.75 -19.07
C SER A 311 13.60 -36.27 -18.99
N ILE A 312 13.87 -35.63 -17.86
CA ILE A 312 13.63 -34.22 -17.68
C ILE A 312 14.73 -33.46 -18.42
N PRO A 313 14.40 -32.58 -19.42
CA PRO A 313 15.40 -31.79 -20.08
C PRO A 313 16.08 -30.86 -19.08
N ILE A 314 17.39 -30.85 -19.03
CA ILE A 314 18.17 -29.86 -18.25
C ILE A 314 18.04 -28.54 -18.99
N ILE A 315 17.21 -27.65 -18.44
CA ILE A 315 17.15 -26.26 -18.92
C ILE A 315 18.42 -25.58 -18.39
N GLU A 316 19.46 -25.47 -19.21
CA GLU A 316 20.62 -24.64 -18.90
C GLU A 316 20.14 -23.22 -18.66
N LYS A 317 20.29 -22.76 -17.42
CA LYS A 317 20.11 -21.36 -17.08
C LYS A 317 21.19 -20.57 -17.81
N ARG A 318 20.85 -19.91 -18.91
CA ARG A 318 21.72 -18.88 -19.49
C ARG A 318 21.98 -17.85 -18.41
N THR A 319 23.21 -17.84 -17.89
CA THR A 319 23.75 -16.78 -17.05
C THR A 319 23.76 -15.50 -17.87
N TYR A 320 22.86 -14.57 -17.56
CA TYR A 320 23.01 -13.19 -18.02
C TYR A 320 24.20 -12.60 -17.27
N GLN A 321 25.35 -12.54 -17.93
CA GLN A 321 26.45 -11.66 -17.59
C GLN A 321 26.06 -10.25 -18.07
N GLN A 322 26.22 -9.31 -17.18
CA GLN A 322 26.22 -7.86 -17.14
C GLN A 322 25.02 -7.19 -16.47
#